data_c0937a25ed92726224ea4e9ca4feb377
#
_entry.id   c0937a25ed92726224ea4e9ca4feb377
#
_cell.length_a   1.000
_cell.length_b   1.000
_cell.length_c   1.000
_cell.angle_alpha   90.00
_cell.angle_beta   90.00
_cell.angle_gamma   90.00
#
_symmetry.space_group_name_H-M   'P 1'
#
loop_
_entity.id
_entity.type
_entity.pdbx_description
1 polymer ?
#
loop_
_entity_poly.entity_id
_entity_poly.type
_entity_poly.pdbx_seq_one_letter_code
_entity_poly.pdbx_strand_id
1 'polypeptide(L)'
;MEKDILGKWVQGKDEAYPGLYFIFKEDGVFEAYYDALGVVSGGTYQTQGNQIDMDQTSHTFGLIGKFEGIYEIEGNVLRLALVGAGEQSRPTTLDLAVVYLREDS
;
A
#
# COMPACT_ATOMS: atom_id res chain seq x y z
N MET A 1 -6.37 -15.61 6.86
CA MET A 1 -7.07 -14.37 7.26
C MET A 1 -6.08 -13.24 7.29
N GLU A 2 -6.27 -12.30 6.41
CA GLU A 2 -5.28 -11.24 6.20
C GLU A 2 -5.60 -10.00 7.02
N LYS A 3 -5.89 -10.21 8.31
CA LYS A 3 -6.23 -9.10 9.18
C LYS A 3 -5.02 -8.29 9.64
N ASP A 4 -3.83 -8.84 9.46
CA ASP A 4 -2.63 -8.16 9.92
C ASP A 4 -2.36 -6.87 9.15
N ILE A 5 -2.86 -6.78 7.90
CA ILE A 5 -2.64 -5.59 7.11
C ILE A 5 -3.58 -4.43 7.49
N LEU A 6 -4.62 -4.72 8.28
CA LEU A 6 -5.60 -3.68 8.63
C LEU A 6 -4.96 -2.57 9.46
N GLY A 7 -5.37 -1.35 9.21
CA GLY A 7 -4.92 -0.19 9.97
C GLY A 7 -4.13 0.80 9.14
N LYS A 8 -3.42 1.68 9.82
CA LYS A 8 -2.67 2.76 9.20
C LYS A 8 -1.18 2.43 9.16
N TRP A 9 -0.60 2.57 7.98
CA TRP A 9 0.82 2.30 7.73
C TRP A 9 1.45 3.50 7.07
N VAL A 10 2.54 4.02 7.64
CA VAL A 10 3.19 5.26 7.21
C VAL A 10 4.59 4.96 6.71
N GLN A 11 4.95 5.50 5.54
CA GLN A 11 6.31 5.34 5.02
C GLN A 11 7.30 6.00 5.96
N GLY A 12 8.42 5.31 6.18
CA GLY A 12 9.49 5.82 7.01
C GLY A 12 10.17 7.02 6.39
N LYS A 13 10.86 7.78 7.23
CA LYS A 13 11.52 9.02 6.78
C LYS A 13 12.66 8.78 5.80
N ASP A 14 13.16 7.56 5.70
CA ASP A 14 14.22 7.19 4.76
C ASP A 14 13.67 6.68 3.43
N GLU A 15 12.34 6.63 3.29
CA GLU A 15 11.71 6.17 2.05
C GLU A 15 11.54 7.33 1.07
N ALA A 16 11.15 6.99 -0.17
CA ALA A 16 11.03 7.98 -1.23
C ALA A 16 9.96 9.05 -0.95
N TYR A 17 8.90 8.66 -0.25
CA TYR A 17 7.79 9.58 0.04
C TYR A 17 7.50 9.56 1.54
N PRO A 18 8.40 10.11 2.36
CA PRO A 18 8.23 10.05 3.81
C PRO A 18 6.89 10.67 4.22
N GLY A 19 6.16 9.97 5.08
CA GLY A 19 4.87 10.44 5.55
C GLY A 19 3.68 10.02 4.71
N LEU A 20 3.91 9.48 3.51
CA LEU A 20 2.82 8.88 2.74
C LEU A 20 2.27 7.71 3.56
N TYR A 21 0.93 7.59 3.66
CA TYR A 21 0.37 6.51 4.44
C TYR A 21 -0.83 5.87 3.76
N PHE A 22 -1.01 4.59 4.07
CA PHE A 22 -2.17 3.81 3.68
C PHE A 22 -3.02 3.50 4.89
N ILE A 23 -4.33 3.45 4.69
CA ILE A 23 -5.27 2.92 5.66
C ILE A 23 -6.00 1.77 4.98
N PHE A 24 -5.82 0.55 5.50
CA PHE A 24 -6.50 -0.64 4.99
C PHE A 24 -7.65 -0.98 5.90
N LYS A 25 -8.84 -1.07 5.34
CA LYS A 25 -10.09 -1.27 6.09
C LYS A 25 -10.61 -2.69 5.91
N GLU A 26 -11.42 -3.15 6.85
CA GLU A 26 -11.95 -4.51 6.85
C GLU A 26 -12.84 -4.83 5.66
N ASP A 27 -13.49 -3.84 5.09
CA ASP A 27 -14.41 -4.03 3.98
C ASP A 27 -13.72 -4.11 2.62
N GLY A 28 -12.39 -4.24 2.60
CA GLY A 28 -11.65 -4.33 1.36
C GLY A 28 -11.41 -2.98 0.69
N VAL A 29 -11.57 -1.90 1.44
CA VAL A 29 -11.33 -0.53 0.95
C VAL A 29 -10.02 -0.04 1.51
N PHE A 30 -9.24 0.65 0.69
CA PHE A 30 -8.05 1.34 1.17
C PHE A 30 -8.14 2.83 0.86
N GLU A 31 -7.43 3.61 1.67
CA GLU A 31 -7.21 5.03 1.45
C GLU A 31 -5.72 5.28 1.54
N ALA A 32 -5.24 6.23 0.77
CA ALA A 32 -3.84 6.63 0.82
C ALA A 32 -3.74 8.15 0.75
N TYR A 33 -2.83 8.70 1.52
CA TYR A 33 -2.68 10.14 1.66
C TYR A 33 -1.21 10.53 1.64
N TYR A 34 -0.91 11.62 0.98
CA TYR A 34 0.42 12.22 1.04
C TYR A 34 0.23 13.71 1.30
N ASP A 35 0.28 14.07 2.55
CA ASP A 35 -0.05 15.42 3.01
C ASP A 35 0.89 16.49 2.43
N ALA A 36 2.16 16.11 2.21
CA ALA A 36 3.15 17.07 1.68
C ALA A 36 2.73 17.65 0.33
N LEU A 37 1.97 16.90 -0.47
CA LEU A 37 1.49 17.35 -1.78
C LEU A 37 -0.02 17.46 -1.84
N GLY A 38 -0.72 17.25 -0.73
CA GLY A 38 -2.17 17.28 -0.72
C GLY A 38 -2.82 16.16 -1.51
N VAL A 39 -2.14 15.03 -1.66
CA VAL A 39 -2.66 13.90 -2.44
C VAL A 39 -3.61 13.06 -1.58
N VAL A 40 -4.77 12.76 -2.14
CA VAL A 40 -5.75 11.85 -1.57
C VAL A 40 -6.09 10.82 -2.64
N SER A 41 -6.03 9.55 -2.27
CA SER A 41 -6.37 8.47 -3.19
C SER A 41 -7.05 7.33 -2.43
N GLY A 42 -7.62 6.40 -3.18
CA GLY A 42 -8.28 5.27 -2.58
C GLY A 42 -8.85 4.31 -3.60
N GLY A 43 -9.40 3.24 -3.09
CA GLY A 43 -10.00 2.21 -3.91
C GLY A 43 -10.24 0.95 -3.11
N THR A 44 -10.06 -0.20 -3.75
CA THR A 44 -10.27 -1.50 -3.12
C THR A 44 -9.01 -2.32 -3.17
N TYR A 45 -8.92 -3.32 -2.29
CA TYR A 45 -7.78 -4.22 -2.27
C TYR A 45 -8.22 -5.63 -1.89
N GLN A 46 -7.42 -6.60 -2.30
CA GLN A 46 -7.59 -8.00 -1.91
C GLN A 46 -6.22 -8.58 -1.59
N THR A 47 -6.17 -9.48 -0.63
CA THR A 47 -4.96 -10.20 -0.29
C THR A 47 -5.19 -11.69 -0.39
N GLN A 48 -4.13 -12.42 -0.74
CA GLN A 48 -4.15 -13.87 -0.77
C GLN A 48 -2.73 -14.35 -0.45
N GLY A 49 -2.55 -14.93 0.74
CA GLY A 49 -1.22 -15.25 1.21
C GLY A 49 -0.42 -13.96 1.34
N ASN A 50 0.72 -13.89 0.66
CA ASN A 50 1.53 -12.68 0.65
C ASN A 50 1.30 -11.80 -0.57
N GLN A 51 0.30 -12.12 -1.40
CA GLN A 51 -0.01 -11.32 -2.58
C GLN A 51 -1.07 -10.29 -2.26
N ILE A 52 -0.95 -9.12 -2.89
CA ILE A 52 -1.93 -8.05 -2.75
C ILE A 52 -2.25 -7.49 -4.13
N ASP A 53 -3.55 -7.29 -4.37
CA ASP A 53 -4.05 -6.63 -5.57
C ASP A 53 -4.81 -5.40 -5.13
N MET A 54 -4.52 -4.27 -5.75
CA MET A 54 -5.15 -3.00 -5.42
C MET A 54 -5.74 -2.38 -6.67
N ASP A 55 -6.94 -1.81 -6.55
CA ASP A 55 -7.59 -1.09 -7.63
C ASP A 55 -7.79 0.34 -7.14
N GLN A 56 -6.94 1.24 -7.61
CA GLN A 56 -7.02 2.63 -7.21
C GLN A 56 -8.03 3.35 -8.11
N THR A 57 -9.17 3.65 -7.55
CA THR A 57 -10.30 4.21 -8.29
C THR A 57 -10.41 5.72 -8.16
N SER A 58 -9.67 6.32 -7.24
CA SER A 58 -9.64 7.78 -7.08
C SER A 58 -8.24 8.24 -6.75
N HIS A 59 -7.88 9.42 -7.24
CA HIS A 59 -6.58 10.02 -6.98
C HIS A 59 -6.66 11.49 -7.34
N THR A 60 -6.06 12.34 -6.51
CA THR A 60 -6.09 13.79 -6.69
C THR A 60 -5.63 14.23 -8.08
N PHE A 61 -4.60 13.57 -8.62
CA PHE A 61 -4.05 13.89 -9.93
C PHE A 61 -4.50 12.94 -11.03
N GLY A 62 -5.48 12.07 -10.72
CA GLY A 62 -6.02 11.16 -11.72
C GLY A 62 -5.18 9.92 -11.99
N LEU A 63 -4.28 9.56 -11.09
CA LEU A 63 -3.43 8.38 -11.24
C LEU A 63 -4.19 7.14 -10.79
N ILE A 64 -5.22 6.78 -11.54
CA ILE A 64 -6.05 5.61 -11.22
C ILE A 64 -5.55 4.40 -11.99
N GLY A 65 -5.89 3.20 -11.50
CA GLY A 65 -5.52 1.96 -12.15
C GLY A 65 -5.29 0.85 -11.15
N LYS A 66 -4.89 -0.29 -11.68
CA LYS A 66 -4.68 -1.49 -10.87
C LYS A 66 -3.21 -1.69 -10.59
N PHE A 67 -2.95 -2.17 -9.38
CA PHE A 67 -1.59 -2.50 -8.95
C PHE A 67 -1.58 -3.92 -8.40
N GLU A 68 -0.46 -4.60 -8.52
CA GLU A 68 -0.29 -5.92 -7.94
C GLU A 68 1.08 -6.00 -7.29
N GLY A 69 1.17 -6.81 -6.23
CA GLY A 69 2.42 -6.89 -5.51
C GLY A 69 2.44 -7.99 -4.48
N ILE A 70 3.47 -7.92 -3.64
CA ILE A 70 3.62 -8.81 -2.50
C ILE A 70 3.95 -7.97 -1.27
N TYR A 71 3.69 -8.54 -0.11
CA TYR A 71 3.96 -7.83 1.13
C TYR A 71 4.35 -8.81 2.24
N GLU A 72 4.97 -8.26 3.26
CA GLU A 72 5.34 -8.99 4.46
C GLU A 72 5.13 -8.09 5.65
N ILE A 73 4.54 -8.63 6.70
CA ILE A 73 4.34 -7.90 7.95
C ILE A 73 5.09 -8.62 9.05
N GLU A 74 5.91 -7.85 9.78
CA GLU A 74 6.66 -8.36 10.90
C GLU A 74 6.53 -7.35 12.02
N GLY A 75 5.71 -7.70 13.03
CA GLY A 75 5.39 -6.75 14.10
C GLY A 75 4.71 -5.51 13.56
N ASN A 76 5.31 -4.35 13.76
CA ASN A 76 4.77 -3.07 13.32
C ASN A 76 5.40 -2.59 12.01
N VAL A 77 6.01 -3.50 11.25
CA VAL A 77 6.68 -3.16 10.00
C VAL A 77 5.99 -3.88 8.85
N LEU A 78 5.64 -3.12 7.83
CA LEU A 78 5.09 -3.64 6.58
C LEU A 78 6.09 -3.36 5.46
N ARG A 79 6.48 -4.41 4.74
CA ARG A 79 7.26 -4.28 3.51
C ARG A 79 6.31 -4.55 2.36
N LEU A 80 6.25 -3.62 1.41
CA LEU A 80 5.27 -3.68 0.34
C LEU A 80 5.95 -3.36 -0.99
N ALA A 81 5.89 -4.30 -1.92
CA ALA A 81 6.40 -4.11 -3.28
C ALA A 81 5.23 -4.14 -4.26
N LEU A 82 4.97 -3.02 -4.91
CA LEU A 82 3.86 -2.86 -5.85
C LEU A 82 4.37 -2.47 -7.23
N VAL A 83 3.70 -2.98 -8.26
CA VAL A 83 3.91 -2.55 -9.64
C VAL A 83 2.56 -2.33 -10.28
N GLY A 84 2.51 -1.55 -11.35
CA GLY A 84 1.28 -1.39 -12.12
C GLY A 84 0.92 -2.68 -12.82
N ALA A 85 -0.31 -3.13 -12.67
CA ALA A 85 -0.77 -4.37 -13.29
C ALA A 85 -0.72 -4.23 -14.81
N GLY A 86 -0.11 -5.21 -15.46
CA GLY A 86 0.03 -5.19 -16.92
C GLY A 86 1.27 -4.45 -17.41
N GLU A 87 1.96 -3.72 -16.55
CA GLU A 87 3.19 -3.02 -16.95
C GLU A 87 4.42 -3.84 -16.62
N GLN A 88 4.39 -4.50 -15.47
CA GLN A 88 5.47 -5.38 -15.02
C GLN A 88 4.84 -6.60 -14.40
N SER A 89 5.62 -7.67 -14.32
CA SER A 89 5.17 -8.87 -13.61
C SER A 89 5.13 -8.59 -12.10
N ARG A 90 4.20 -9.26 -11.42
CA ARG A 90 4.12 -9.18 -9.95
C ARG A 90 5.50 -9.45 -9.34
N PRO A 91 5.96 -8.63 -8.41
CA PRO A 91 7.24 -8.88 -7.75
C PRO A 91 7.25 -10.27 -7.08
N THR A 92 8.37 -10.92 -7.11
CA THR A 92 8.55 -12.22 -6.44
C THR A 92 9.47 -12.11 -5.23
N THR A 93 10.11 -10.96 -5.05
CA THR A 93 10.96 -10.68 -3.90
C THR A 93 10.62 -9.32 -3.33
N LEU A 94 11.10 -9.07 -2.10
CA LEU A 94 10.90 -7.78 -1.44
C LEU A 94 12.13 -6.88 -1.53
N ASP A 95 13.02 -7.14 -2.50
CA ASP A 95 14.26 -6.37 -2.65
C ASP A 95 14.02 -4.88 -2.88
N LEU A 96 12.93 -4.54 -3.57
CA LEU A 96 12.58 -3.14 -3.84
C LEU A 96 11.35 -2.70 -3.04
N ALA A 97 11.04 -3.40 -1.97
CA ALA A 97 9.88 -3.06 -1.17
C ALA A 97 10.08 -1.73 -0.44
N VAL A 98 8.97 -1.02 -0.30
CA VAL A 98 8.92 0.18 0.52
C VAL A 98 8.55 -0.24 1.94
N VAL A 99 9.18 0.37 2.92
CA VAL A 99 8.95 0.04 4.32
C VAL A 99 7.95 1.03 4.92
N TYR A 100 6.92 0.48 5.54
CA TYR A 100 5.90 1.25 6.22
C TYR A 100 5.89 0.84 7.69
N LEU A 101 5.61 1.79 8.55
CA LEU A 101 5.51 1.54 9.98
C LEU A 101 4.05 1.71 10.41
N ARG A 102 3.58 0.80 11.26
CA ARG A 102 2.21 0.90 11.77
C ARG A 102 2.10 2.11 12.69
N GLU A 103 1.07 2.89 12.46
CA GLU A 103 0.79 4.04 13.31
C GLU A 103 -0.50 3.78 14.06
N ASP A 104 -0.41 3.79 15.37
CA ASP A 104 -1.58 3.69 16.24
C ASP A 104 -2.14 5.08 16.43
N SER A 105 -3.41 5.24 16.15
CA SER A 105 -4.09 6.52 16.31
C SER A 105 -4.80 6.60 17.64
#